data_a31a283459dbebe890ee4c27b9b134d9
#
_entry.id   a31a283459dbebe890ee4c27b9b134d9
#
_cell.length_a   1.000
_cell.length_b   1.000
_cell.length_c   1.000
_cell.angle_alpha   90.00
_cell.angle_beta   90.00
_cell.angle_gamma   90.00
#
_symmetry.space_group_name_H-M   'P 1'
#
loop_
_entity.id
_entity.type
_entity.pdbx_description
1 polymer ?
#
loop_
_entity_poly.entity_id
_entity_poly.type
_entity_poly.pdbx_seq_one_letter_code
_entity_poly.pdbx_strand_id
1 'polypeptide(L)' 'MMPLTFAGSGEEKIIKKVGGNPDTRKFLENLGFVAGGTVTVISKTGGNVIVSVKDSRVAVSGEMACKIMV' A
#
# COMPACT_ATOMS: atom_id res chain seq x y z
N MET A 1 0.49 -8.33 -11.68
CA MET A 1 0.39 -7.18 -10.76
C MET A 1 -1.06 -6.96 -10.40
N MET A 2 -1.32 -6.68 -9.13
CA MET A 2 -2.69 -6.48 -8.65
C MET A 2 -2.70 -5.34 -7.62
N PRO A 3 -3.87 -4.69 -7.41
CA PRO A 3 -3.99 -3.68 -6.36
C PRO A 3 -3.72 -4.29 -4.98
N LEU A 4 -3.14 -3.50 -4.10
CA LEU A 4 -2.83 -3.93 -2.74
C LEU A 4 -4.08 -4.42 -1.99
N THR A 5 -5.24 -3.86 -2.32
CA THR A 5 -6.50 -4.27 -1.70
C THR A 5 -6.85 -5.74 -1.94
N PHE A 6 -6.25 -6.37 -2.93
CA PHE A 6 -6.49 -7.78 -3.22
C PHE A 6 -5.56 -8.72 -2.45
N ALA A 7 -4.53 -8.18 -1.81
CA ALA A 7 -3.62 -8.99 -1.01
C ALA A 7 -4.30 -9.38 0.30
N GLY A 8 -4.04 -10.58 0.77
CA GLY A 8 -4.61 -11.06 2.03
C GLY A 8 -3.84 -10.55 3.25
N SER A 9 -4.51 -10.57 4.39
CA SER A 9 -3.87 -10.19 5.65
C SER A 9 -2.72 -11.14 5.95
N GLY A 10 -1.60 -10.58 6.40
CA GLY A 10 -0.39 -11.33 6.70
C GLY A 10 0.52 -11.56 5.49
N GLU A 11 0.08 -11.22 4.29
CA GLU A 11 0.90 -11.40 3.09
C GLU A 11 1.89 -10.25 2.92
N GLU A 12 3.15 -10.61 2.70
CA GLU A 12 4.17 -9.64 2.33
C GLU A 12 4.27 -9.60 0.81
N LYS A 13 4.24 -8.40 0.27
CA LYS A 13 4.28 -8.20 -1.18
C LYS A 13 5.35 -7.18 -1.55
N ILE A 14 5.88 -7.31 -2.75
CA ILE A 14 6.80 -6.31 -3.29
C ILE A 14 5.99 -5.31 -4.09
N ILE A 15 6.19 -4.03 -3.80
CA ILE A 15 5.52 -2.95 -4.51
C ILE A 15 6.11 -2.85 -5.90
N LYS A 16 5.27 -2.98 -6.93
CA LYS A 16 5.70 -2.93 -8.32
C LYS A 16 5.48 -1.56 -8.93
N LYS A 17 4.44 -0.87 -8.49
CA LYS A 17 4.10 0.44 -9.04
C LYS A 17 3.21 1.19 -8.07
N VAL A 18 3.39 2.49 -7.99
CA VAL A 18 2.48 3.38 -7.26
C VAL A 18 1.83 4.28 -8.29
N GLY A 19 0.49 4.19 -8.40
CA GLY A 19 -0.27 4.95 -9.37
C GLY A 19 -0.92 6.18 -8.77
N GLY A 20 -1.88 6.72 -9.53
CA GLY A 20 -2.59 7.93 -9.13
C GLY A 20 -2.01 9.18 -9.76
N ASN A 21 -2.57 10.35 -9.42
CA ASN A 21 -2.04 11.61 -9.90
C ASN A 21 -0.71 11.91 -9.17
N PRO A 22 0.06 12.92 -9.64
CA PRO A 22 1.37 13.20 -9.04
C PRO A 22 1.31 13.51 -7.54
N ASP A 23 0.28 14.20 -7.08
CA ASP A 23 0.16 14.54 -5.66
C ASP A 23 -0.10 13.29 -4.82
N THR A 24 -0.99 12.43 -5.26
CA THR A 24 -1.30 11.17 -4.58
C THR A 24 -0.07 10.28 -4.54
N ARG A 25 0.61 10.15 -5.67
CA ARG A 25 1.81 9.33 -5.75
C ARG A 25 2.89 9.82 -4.81
N LYS A 26 3.10 11.14 -4.77
CA LYS A 26 4.09 11.73 -3.87
C LYS A 26 3.72 11.49 -2.40
N PHE A 27 2.45 11.64 -2.07
CA PHE A 27 1.96 11.37 -0.72
C PHE A 27 2.26 9.93 -0.31
N LEU A 28 1.96 8.97 -1.18
CA LEU A 28 2.21 7.56 -0.89
C LEU A 28 3.70 7.26 -0.79
N GLU A 29 4.51 7.85 -1.66
CA GLU A 29 5.96 7.68 -1.60
C GLU A 29 6.54 8.22 -0.29
N ASN A 30 6.01 9.33 0.20
CA ASN A 30 6.44 9.91 1.47
C ASN A 30 6.11 9.00 2.64
N LEU A 31 5.06 8.20 2.53
CA LEU A 31 4.72 7.20 3.55
C LEU A 31 5.60 5.96 3.47
N GLY A 32 6.36 5.81 2.40
CA GLY A 32 7.25 4.66 2.23
C GLY A 32 6.85 3.70 1.12
N PHE A 33 5.76 3.97 0.40
CA PHE A 33 5.31 3.11 -0.68
C PHE A 33 6.09 3.44 -1.95
N VAL A 34 7.20 2.75 -2.15
CA VAL A 34 8.06 2.98 -3.31
C VAL A 34 8.24 1.67 -4.08
N ALA A 35 8.38 1.76 -5.40
CA ALA A 35 8.59 0.58 -6.22
C ALA A 35 9.85 -0.15 -5.77
N GLY A 36 9.76 -1.46 -5.66
CA GLY A 36 10.86 -2.30 -5.16
C GLY A 36 10.87 -2.50 -3.66
N GLY A 37 10.10 -1.69 -2.91
CA GLY A 37 9.97 -1.87 -1.47
C GLY A 37 8.99 -2.99 -1.14
N THR A 38 8.99 -3.43 0.11
CA THR A 38 8.06 -4.45 0.58
C THR A 38 6.96 -3.83 1.43
N VAL A 39 5.79 -4.44 1.38
CA VAL A 39 4.65 -4.03 2.20
C VAL A 39 3.96 -5.30 2.69
N THR A 40 3.56 -5.30 3.95
CA THR A 40 2.83 -6.42 4.54
C THR A 40 1.46 -5.93 4.96
N VAL A 41 0.42 -6.61 4.50
CA VAL A 41 -0.95 -6.26 4.92
C VAL A 41 -1.17 -6.82 6.32
N ILE A 42 -1.50 -5.95 7.27
CA ILE A 42 -1.76 -6.35 8.65
C ILE A 42 -3.23 -6.69 8.82
N SER A 43 -4.11 -5.78 8.42
CA SER A 43 -5.55 -6.01 8.53
C SER A 43 -6.31 -5.04 7.63
N LYS A 44 -7.59 -5.31 7.47
CA LYS A 44 -8.50 -4.43 6.72
C LYS A 44 -9.67 -4.12 7.63
N THR A 45 -10.00 -2.85 7.77
CA THR A 45 -11.02 -2.41 8.71
C THR A 45 -11.80 -1.24 8.12
N GLY A 46 -13.10 -1.41 7.97
CA GLY A 46 -13.99 -0.31 7.62
C GLY A 46 -13.58 0.51 6.40
N GLY A 47 -13.09 -0.13 5.35
CA GLY A 47 -12.67 0.58 4.15
C GLY A 47 -11.24 1.07 4.19
N ASN A 48 -10.51 0.79 5.26
CA ASN A 48 -9.10 1.12 5.38
C ASN A 48 -8.26 -0.16 5.35
N VAL A 49 -7.01 -0.02 4.93
CA VAL A 49 -6.04 -1.11 4.93
C VAL A 49 -4.89 -0.69 5.84
N ILE A 50 -4.60 -1.51 6.83
CA ILE A 50 -3.48 -1.27 7.74
C ILE A 50 -2.32 -2.14 7.27
N VAL A 51 -1.19 -1.50 7.01
CA VAL A 51 -0.02 -2.18 6.46
C VAL A 51 1.23 -1.83 7.25
N SER A 52 2.22 -2.70 7.14
CA SER A 52 3.57 -2.43 7.62
C SER A 52 4.44 -2.11 6.41
N VAL A 53 5.04 -0.94 6.40
CA VAL A 53 5.94 -0.50 5.34
C VAL A 53 7.10 0.24 5.98
N LYS A 54 8.34 -0.12 5.61
CA LYS A 54 9.55 0.45 6.19
C LYS A 54 9.53 0.45 7.72
N ASP A 55 9.15 -0.70 8.28
CA ASP A 55 9.09 -0.93 9.73
C ASP A 55 8.10 -0.02 10.47
N SER A 56 7.20 0.62 9.75
CA SER A 56 6.15 1.45 10.34
C SER A 56 4.78 0.91 9.95
N ARG A 57 3.81 1.10 10.83
CA ARG A 57 2.43 0.77 10.51
C ARG A 57 1.72 2.00 10.00
N VAL A 58 1.06 1.86 8.88
CA VAL A 58 0.36 2.96 8.21
C VAL A 58 -1.04 2.48 7.85
N ALA A 59 -2.03 3.32 8.12
CA ALA A 59 -3.39 3.07 7.67
C ALA A 59 -3.65 3.91 6.42
N VAL A 60 -4.10 3.27 5.35
CA VAL A 60 -4.48 3.99 4.13
C VAL A 60 -5.89 3.59 3.75
N SER A 61 -6.61 4.50 3.12
CA SER A 61 -7.95 4.19 2.64
C SER A 61 -7.88 3.13 1.54
N GLY A 62 -8.98 2.39 1.35
CA GLY A 62 -9.04 1.42 0.26
C GLY A 62 -8.83 2.09 -1.09
N GLU A 63 -9.30 3.32 -1.24
CA GLU A 63 -9.12 4.09 -2.46
C GLU A 63 -7.62 4.34 -2.74
N MET A 64 -6.86 4.73 -1.71
CA MET A 64 -5.43 4.92 -1.85
C MET A 64 -4.70 3.58 -2.07
N ALA A 65 -5.12 2.55 -1.35
CA ALA A 65 -4.50 1.22 -1.48
C ALA A 65 -4.68 0.65 -2.89
N CYS A 66 -5.79 0.98 -3.56
CA CYS A 66 -6.01 0.55 -4.94
C CYS A 66 -4.97 1.09 -5.92
N LYS A 67 -4.27 2.13 -5.56
CA LYS A 67 -3.26 2.75 -6.43
C LYS A 67 -1.88 2.13 -6.23
N ILE A 68 -1.73 1.27 -5.23
CA ILE A 68 -0.47 0.57 -4.97
C ILE A 68 -0.58 -0.80 -5.61
N MET A 69 0.27 -1.06 -6.60
CA MET A 69 0.27 -2.35 -7.32
C MET A 69 1.37 -3.25 -6.76
N VAL A 70 1.00 -4.48 -6.51
CA VAL A 70 1.91 -5.49 -5.94
C VAL A 70 1.93 -6.77 -6.75
#